data_8ef4133a63a04b51d0576630df7af6db
#
_entry.id   8ef4133a63a04b51d0576630df7af6db
#
_cell.length_a   1.000
_cell.length_b   1.000
_cell.length_c   1.000
_cell.angle_alpha   90.00
_cell.angle_beta   90.00
_cell.angle_gamma   90.00
#
_symmetry.space_group_name_H-M   'P 1'
#
loop_
_entity.id
_entity.type
_entity.pdbx_description
1 polymer ?
#
loop_
_entity_poly.entity_id
_entity_poly.type
_entity_poly.pdbx_seq_one_letter_code
_entity_poly.pdbx_strand_id
1 'polypeptide(L)'
;MITQRRLQHLLALVEHAHFGRAAQALNISQPALTKSIQALEAELGATLLDRKRGAIALTVFGELVLQRGRSLLSAEADLRREVALLAGHEIGSLKVAIS
;
A
#
# COMPACT_ATOMS: atom_id res chain seq x y z
N MET A 1 2.92 5.07 -13.05
CA MET A 1 3.21 5.46 -11.68
C MET A 1 2.58 4.51 -10.68
N ILE A 2 3.33 4.12 -9.67
CA ILE A 2 2.83 3.21 -8.65
C ILE A 2 1.79 3.93 -7.79
N THR A 3 0.60 3.33 -7.68
CA THR A 3 -0.42 3.94 -6.84
C THR A 3 -0.30 3.42 -5.41
N GLN A 4 -0.65 4.27 -4.48
CA GLN A 4 -0.71 3.91 -3.07
C GLN A 4 -1.64 2.72 -2.85
N ARG A 5 -2.76 2.69 -3.57
CA ARG A 5 -3.74 1.62 -3.45
C ARG A 5 -3.14 0.26 -3.76
N ARG A 6 -2.35 0.18 -4.85
CA ARG A 6 -1.75 -1.10 -5.22
C ARG A 6 -0.74 -1.58 -4.20
N LEU A 7 0.02 -0.66 -3.61
CA LEU A 7 0.93 -1.01 -2.52
C LEU A 7 0.14 -1.52 -1.31
N GLN A 8 -0.95 -0.87 -0.97
CA GLN A 8 -1.80 -1.32 0.13
C GLN A 8 -2.35 -2.72 -0.13
N HIS A 9 -2.71 -3.00 -1.39
CA HIS A 9 -3.21 -4.33 -1.75
C HIS A 9 -2.14 -5.39 -1.57
N LEU A 10 -0.90 -5.10 -1.95
CA LEU A 10 0.19 -6.04 -1.76
C LEU A 10 0.46 -6.29 -0.28
N LEU A 11 0.47 -5.22 0.53
CA LEU A 11 0.68 -5.36 1.96
C LEU A 11 -0.41 -6.22 2.60
N ALA A 12 -1.66 -5.97 2.24
CA ALA A 12 -2.78 -6.75 2.78
C ALA A 12 -2.68 -8.21 2.37
N LEU A 13 -2.27 -8.47 1.12
CA LEU A 13 -2.13 -9.83 0.64
C LEU A 13 -1.08 -10.59 1.45
N VAL A 14 0.04 -9.96 1.72
CA VAL A 14 1.11 -10.58 2.51
C VAL A 14 0.66 -10.77 3.96
N GLU A 15 0.00 -9.77 4.51
CA GLU A 15 -0.45 -9.82 5.90
C GLU A 15 -1.43 -10.95 6.14
N HIS A 16 -2.40 -11.11 5.23
CA HIS A 16 -3.42 -12.14 5.38
C HIS A 16 -2.99 -13.50 4.85
N ALA A 17 -1.94 -13.51 4.03
CA ALA A 17 -1.38 -14.73 3.44
C ALA A 17 -2.43 -15.56 2.70
N HIS A 18 -3.45 -14.91 2.14
CA HIS A 18 -4.55 -15.60 1.48
C HIS A 18 -5.32 -14.59 0.64
N PHE A 19 -5.46 -14.86 -0.67
CA PHE A 19 -6.12 -13.91 -1.57
C PHE A 19 -7.55 -13.57 -1.15
N GLY A 20 -8.32 -14.59 -0.80
CA GLY A 20 -9.71 -14.36 -0.42
C GLY A 20 -9.85 -13.53 0.84
N ARG A 21 -9.03 -13.81 1.85
CA ARG A 21 -9.08 -13.06 3.09
C ARG A 21 -8.60 -11.63 2.91
N ALA A 22 -7.54 -11.46 2.13
CA ALA A 22 -7.04 -10.11 1.86
C ALA A 22 -8.08 -9.30 1.11
N ALA A 23 -8.70 -9.89 0.09
CA ALA A 23 -9.73 -9.19 -0.68
C ALA A 23 -10.89 -8.80 0.22
N GLN A 24 -11.29 -9.70 1.10
CA GLN A 24 -12.38 -9.42 2.04
C GLN A 24 -12.03 -8.27 2.97
N ALA A 25 -10.80 -8.30 3.52
CA ALA A 25 -10.34 -7.22 4.40
C ALA A 25 -10.27 -5.88 3.67
N LEU A 26 -9.95 -5.90 2.38
CA LEU A 26 -9.87 -4.70 1.56
C LEU A 26 -11.22 -4.28 0.99
N ASN A 27 -12.25 -5.11 1.21
CA ASN A 27 -13.59 -4.85 0.72
C ASN A 27 -13.64 -4.78 -0.80
N ILE A 28 -12.91 -5.67 -1.46
CA ILE A 28 -12.91 -5.80 -2.92
C ILE A 28 -13.06 -7.27 -3.28
N SER A 29 -13.33 -7.55 -4.54
CA SER A 29 -13.42 -8.92 -5.00
C SER A 29 -12.02 -9.52 -5.15
N GLN A 30 -11.94 -10.85 -5.08
CA GLN A 30 -10.67 -11.52 -5.27
C GLN A 30 -10.09 -11.28 -6.68
N PRO A 31 -10.89 -11.33 -7.77
CA PRO A 31 -10.35 -10.98 -9.08
C PRO A 31 -9.81 -9.54 -9.15
N ALA A 32 -10.45 -8.60 -8.46
CA ALA A 32 -9.95 -7.23 -8.42
C ALA A 32 -8.59 -7.16 -7.75
N LEU A 33 -8.41 -7.90 -6.66
CA LEU A 33 -7.12 -7.95 -5.97
C LEU A 33 -6.05 -8.55 -6.88
N THR A 34 -6.38 -9.65 -7.55
CA THR A 34 -5.45 -10.29 -8.48
C THR A 34 -5.02 -9.32 -9.58
N LYS A 35 -5.99 -8.60 -10.15
CA LYS A 35 -5.67 -7.62 -11.19
C LYS A 35 -4.79 -6.49 -10.67
N SER A 36 -5.03 -6.05 -9.45
CA SER A 36 -4.24 -4.99 -8.85
C SER A 36 -2.78 -5.41 -8.71
N ILE A 37 -2.55 -6.62 -8.22
CA ILE A 37 -1.19 -7.15 -8.08
C ILE A 37 -0.53 -7.30 -9.44
N GLN A 38 -1.26 -7.83 -10.42
CA GLN A 38 -0.72 -7.98 -11.77
C GLN A 38 -0.38 -6.62 -12.40
N ALA A 39 -1.21 -5.62 -12.14
CA ALA A 39 -0.94 -4.27 -12.64
C ALA A 39 0.32 -3.69 -12.00
N LEU A 40 0.51 -3.94 -10.72
CA LEU A 40 1.72 -3.49 -10.04
C LEU A 40 2.95 -4.18 -10.64
N GLU A 41 2.87 -5.48 -10.89
CA GLU A 41 3.94 -6.22 -11.52
C GLU A 41 4.25 -5.66 -12.91
N ALA A 42 3.22 -5.36 -13.68
CA ALA A 42 3.39 -4.80 -15.02
C ALA A 42 4.06 -3.43 -14.98
N GLU A 43 3.65 -2.60 -14.03
CA GLU A 43 4.25 -1.27 -13.88
C GLU A 43 5.74 -1.36 -13.55
N LEU A 44 6.10 -2.30 -12.69
CA LEU A 44 7.47 -2.42 -12.23
C LEU A 44 8.32 -3.28 -13.14
N GLY A 45 7.69 -4.03 -14.04
CA GLY A 45 8.40 -4.93 -14.92
C GLY A 45 9.06 -6.08 -14.17
N ALA A 46 8.44 -6.53 -13.09
CA ALA A 46 9.01 -7.58 -12.25
C ALA A 46 7.90 -8.42 -11.63
N THR A 47 8.14 -9.72 -11.52
CA THR A 47 7.21 -10.62 -10.84
C THR A 47 7.42 -10.49 -9.34
N LEU A 48 6.35 -10.24 -8.62
CA LEU A 48 6.41 -10.02 -7.17
C LEU A 48 6.05 -11.28 -6.38
N LEU A 49 5.20 -12.13 -6.95
CA LEU A 49 4.77 -13.37 -6.29
C LEU A 49 5.39 -14.56 -7.00
N ASP A 50 5.93 -15.48 -6.22
CA ASP A 50 6.50 -16.73 -6.73
C ASP A 50 5.48 -17.83 -6.57
N ARG A 51 4.76 -18.13 -7.64
CA ARG A 51 3.66 -19.08 -7.60
C ARG A 51 4.14 -20.52 -7.45
N LYS A 52 5.43 -20.77 -7.66
CA LYS A 52 5.98 -22.11 -7.50
C LYS A 52 6.22 -22.47 -6.05
N ARG A 53 6.35 -21.46 -5.19
CA ARG A 53 6.67 -21.68 -3.78
C ARG A 53 5.47 -21.59 -2.87
N GLY A 54 4.29 -21.45 -3.45
CA GLY A 54 3.08 -21.33 -2.67
C GLY A 54 2.29 -20.12 -3.07
N ALA A 55 1.08 -19.99 -2.52
CA ALA A 55 0.16 -18.97 -2.98
C ALA A 55 0.67 -17.55 -2.75
N ILE A 56 1.33 -17.31 -1.61
CA ILE A 56 1.73 -15.97 -1.21
C ILE A 56 3.22 -15.93 -0.86
N ALA A 57 4.03 -16.53 -1.72
CA ALA A 57 5.48 -16.42 -1.56
C ALA A 57 5.98 -15.26 -2.39
N LEU A 58 6.82 -14.42 -1.81
CA LEU A 58 7.37 -13.27 -2.52
C LEU A 58 8.66 -13.63 -3.23
N THR A 59 8.86 -13.05 -4.41
CA THR A 59 10.16 -13.05 -5.05
C THR A 59 11.06 -12.03 -4.35
N VAL A 60 12.33 -11.99 -4.73
CA VAL A 60 13.21 -10.96 -4.21
C VAL A 60 12.70 -9.56 -4.57
N PHE A 61 12.07 -9.44 -5.73
CA PHE A 61 11.47 -8.17 -6.13
C PHE A 61 10.27 -7.84 -5.25
N GLY A 62 9.45 -8.86 -4.94
CA GLY A 62 8.31 -8.66 -4.06
C GLY A 62 8.73 -8.23 -2.68
N GLU A 63 9.81 -8.79 -2.17
CA GLU A 63 10.33 -8.41 -0.85
C GLU A 63 10.80 -6.96 -0.83
N LEU A 64 11.47 -6.55 -1.89
CA LEU A 64 11.91 -5.15 -2.00
C LEU A 64 10.72 -4.21 -2.06
N VAL A 65 9.74 -4.53 -2.89
CA VAL A 65 8.56 -3.68 -3.04
C VAL A 65 7.77 -3.62 -1.74
N LEU A 66 7.68 -4.74 -1.02
CA LEU A 66 6.99 -4.76 0.26
C LEU A 66 7.69 -3.84 1.26
N GLN A 67 9.00 -3.96 1.36
CA GLN A 67 9.78 -3.14 2.30
C GLN A 67 9.66 -1.65 1.97
N ARG A 68 9.90 -1.30 0.71
CA ARG A 68 9.83 0.10 0.29
C ARG A 68 8.41 0.61 0.28
N GLY A 69 7.44 -0.27 -0.04
CA GLY A 69 6.04 0.11 0.00
C GLY A 69 5.59 0.48 1.40
N ARG A 70 6.02 -0.27 2.40
CA ARG A 70 5.71 0.08 3.79
C ARG A 70 6.27 1.45 4.15
N SER A 71 7.48 1.74 3.74
CA SER A 71 8.10 3.03 4.01
C SER A 71 7.34 4.17 3.34
N LEU A 72 6.94 3.97 2.09
CA LEU A 72 6.20 4.99 1.36
C LEU A 72 4.84 5.25 1.99
N LEU A 73 4.12 4.20 2.37
CA LEU A 73 2.81 4.35 3.00
C LEU A 73 2.92 5.00 4.37
N SER A 74 3.96 4.64 5.12
CA SER A 74 4.21 5.23 6.42
C SER A 74 4.53 6.72 6.29
N ALA A 75 5.35 7.08 5.31
CA ALA A 75 5.69 8.48 5.08
C ALA A 75 4.45 9.29 4.67
N GLU A 76 3.59 8.70 3.88
CA GLU A 76 2.36 9.38 3.46
C GLU A 76 1.44 9.58 4.66
N ALA A 77 1.32 8.58 5.52
CA ALA A 77 0.50 8.69 6.74
C ALA A 77 1.09 9.75 7.68
N ASP A 78 2.42 9.79 7.79
CA ASP A 78 3.08 10.79 8.61
C ASP A 78 2.81 12.21 8.08
N LEU A 79 2.86 12.37 6.76
CA LEU A 79 2.58 13.65 6.14
C LEU A 79 1.17 14.12 6.48
N ARG A 80 0.19 13.22 6.33
CA ARG A 80 -1.20 13.57 6.63
C ARG A 80 -1.37 13.96 8.10
N ARG A 81 -0.73 13.23 8.99
CA ARG A 81 -0.83 13.49 10.42
C ARG A 81 -0.19 14.84 10.76
N GLU A 82 0.96 15.12 10.18
CA GLU A 82 1.66 16.38 10.44
C GLU A 82 0.86 17.57 9.93
N VAL A 83 0.26 17.42 8.74
CA VAL A 83 -0.60 18.47 8.21
C VAL A 83 -1.81 18.67 9.12
N ALA A 84 -2.42 17.59 9.58
CA ALA A 84 -3.58 17.69 10.45
C ALA A 84 -3.23 18.36 11.79
N LEU A 85 -2.08 18.00 12.35
CA LEU A 85 -1.64 18.61 13.59
C LEU A 85 -1.38 20.10 13.42
N LEU A 86 -0.74 20.48 12.33
CA LEU A 86 -0.45 21.87 12.04
C LEU A 86 -1.74 22.64 11.81
N ALA A 87 -2.68 22.08 11.07
CA ALA A 87 -3.96 22.72 10.79
C ALA A 87 -4.75 22.90 12.09
N GLY A 88 -4.77 21.88 12.95
CA GLY A 88 -5.44 21.99 14.24
C GLY A 88 -4.81 23.05 15.12
N HIS A 89 -3.48 23.11 15.10
CA HIS A 89 -2.77 24.13 15.86
C HIS A 89 -3.06 25.51 15.31
N GLU A 90 -3.10 25.64 13.98
CA GLU A 90 -3.40 26.91 13.34
C GLU A 90 -4.82 27.38 13.62
N ILE A 91 -5.76 26.48 13.68
CA ILE A 91 -7.13 26.84 14.04
C ILE A 91 -7.14 27.45 15.42
N GLY A 92 -6.40 26.85 16.35
CA GLY A 92 -6.30 27.39 17.69
C GLY A 92 -5.59 28.71 17.76
N SER A 93 -4.65 28.95 16.82
CA SER A 93 -3.86 30.17 16.80
C SER A 93 -4.31 31.13 15.71
N LEU A 94 -5.51 30.96 15.20
CA LEU A 94 -6.12 31.87 14.24
C LEU A 94 -5.52 31.79 12.86
N LYS A 95 -5.05 30.65 12.49
CA LYS A 95 -4.67 30.44 11.12
C LYS A 95 -3.54 31.34 10.65
N VAL A 96 -2.64 31.58 11.51
CA VAL A 96 -1.56 32.50 11.17
C VAL A 96 -0.81 32.04 9.93
N ALA A 97 -0.54 30.77 9.86
CA ALA A 97 0.27 30.25 8.76
C ALA A 97 -0.50 30.25 7.45
N ILE A 98 -1.79 30.27 7.50
CA ILE A 98 -2.60 30.19 6.30
C ILE A 98 -2.75 31.55 5.63
N SER A 99 -2.76 32.55 6.38
CA SER A 99 -2.99 33.89 5.87
C SER A 99 -1.86 34.41 5.00
#